data_ef0c0e73f72b28e39576eb3724eaf488
#
_entry.id   ef0c0e73f72b28e39576eb3724eaf488
#
_cell.length_a   1.000
_cell.length_b   1.000
_cell.length_c   1.000
_cell.angle_alpha   90.00
_cell.angle_beta   90.00
_cell.angle_gamma   90.00
#
_symmetry.space_group_name_H-M   'P 1'
#
loop_
_entity.id
_entity.type
_entity.pdbx_description
1 polymer ?
#
loop_
_entity_poly.entity_id
_entity_poly.type
_entity_poly.pdbx_seq_one_letter_code
_entity_poly.pdbx_strand_id
1 'polypeptide(L)'
;MVDIVSTRVRPYLFYDVAVSICATCYRKVEGKIVFEDDKVFMIKRCPEHGTERVLMADDVEYYRRCREVFIKPPEMPARFNTPVRWGCPYDCGLCSDHQQHSCLSLLEINDHCNLQCPICYAASGPDRPLHRPLDQIQFMLDAIVANETEPDIVQISGGEPTTHPAFFEVLDMVKRAPVRHLMLNTNGIRIAQDEAFAERLAGYMPDFEVYLQFDSFERDALIALRGADLRRIREQALERLNRLGISTTLVVTLKKGLNDHEMGRIIEFALEQPSVRGVTFQPIQDAGRTEGFDPATDRLTLTEVRRRILEQTSVFQPEDVLPVPCHPDSLAMAYALKIGGKVVPLTGLIDPKILIEGGRNTIVYEQDESVREGVFKLFATNHSPASGMNTLRDLLCCLPQVSIPSSLGYQHLFRILIMQFIDAHSFDVRSVKKSCVHIVHPDGRLIPFDTYNLFYRDGLETSRLAPLRAAALAALVSHRDTEHTEH
;
A
#
# COMPACT_ATOMS: atom_id res chain seq x y z
N MET A 1 -47.81 -11.65 37.23
CA MET A 1 -46.71 -12.12 36.41
C MET A 1 -46.27 -10.94 35.58
N VAL A 2 -45.07 -10.40 35.87
CA VAL A 2 -44.49 -9.30 35.08
C VAL A 2 -43.89 -9.98 33.86
N ASP A 3 -44.41 -9.69 32.69
CA ASP A 3 -43.83 -10.11 31.41
C ASP A 3 -42.37 -9.58 31.35
N ILE A 4 -41.44 -10.49 31.43
CA ILE A 4 -40.04 -10.18 31.17
C ILE A 4 -39.94 -9.88 29.69
N VAL A 5 -39.94 -8.57 29.36
CA VAL A 5 -39.65 -8.10 28.00
C VAL A 5 -38.31 -8.68 27.65
N SER A 6 -38.27 -9.61 26.69
CA SER A 6 -37.02 -10.21 26.23
C SER A 6 -36.14 -9.09 25.72
N THR A 7 -35.12 -8.72 26.48
CA THR A 7 -34.06 -7.81 26.04
C THR A 7 -33.38 -8.48 24.85
N ARG A 8 -33.62 -7.97 23.64
CA ARG A 8 -32.94 -8.46 22.45
C ARG A 8 -31.45 -8.20 22.63
N VAL A 9 -30.72 -9.25 22.94
CA VAL A 9 -29.24 -9.22 22.95
C VAL A 9 -28.79 -8.96 21.51
N ARG A 10 -27.90 -7.99 21.33
CA ARG A 10 -27.28 -7.74 20.02
C ARG A 10 -26.37 -8.91 19.68
N PRO A 11 -26.38 -9.40 18.42
CA PRO A 11 -25.57 -10.57 18.02
C PRO A 11 -24.09 -10.23 17.85
N TYR A 12 -23.62 -9.06 18.26
CA TYR A 12 -22.25 -8.61 18.07
C TYR A 12 -21.69 -7.92 19.32
N LEU A 13 -20.37 -8.00 19.47
CA LEU A 13 -19.60 -7.24 20.44
C LEU A 13 -19.23 -5.87 19.85
N PHE A 14 -19.56 -4.77 20.54
CA PHE A 14 -19.06 -3.45 20.19
C PHE A 14 -17.56 -3.33 20.55
N TYR A 15 -16.76 -2.85 19.60
CA TYR A 15 -15.31 -2.67 19.81
C TYR A 15 -14.92 -1.18 19.85
N ASP A 16 -15.26 -0.39 18.82
CA ASP A 16 -14.82 1.00 18.72
C ASP A 16 -15.81 1.84 17.90
N VAL A 17 -15.69 3.17 18.01
CA VAL A 17 -16.38 4.13 17.14
C VAL A 17 -15.54 4.39 15.89
N ALA A 18 -16.18 4.71 14.77
CA ALA A 18 -15.51 5.08 13.54
C ALA A 18 -16.11 6.37 12.97
N VAL A 19 -15.26 7.21 12.40
CA VAL A 19 -15.68 8.30 11.51
C VAL A 19 -15.42 7.84 10.09
N SER A 20 -16.49 7.76 9.31
CA SER A 20 -16.48 7.23 7.95
C SER A 20 -17.16 8.20 6.98
N ILE A 21 -17.37 7.75 5.75
CA ILE A 21 -18.19 8.43 4.74
C ILE A 21 -19.27 7.48 4.22
N CYS A 22 -20.36 8.04 3.76
CA CYS A 22 -21.37 7.29 3.01
C CYS A 22 -20.80 6.91 1.64
N ALA A 23 -20.89 5.64 1.24
CA ALA A 23 -20.36 5.18 -0.04
C ALA A 23 -21.09 5.78 -1.26
N THR A 24 -22.33 6.28 -1.07
CA THR A 24 -23.12 6.88 -2.15
C THR A 24 -22.93 8.38 -2.29
N CYS A 25 -23.04 9.15 -1.19
CA CYS A 25 -22.98 10.63 -1.25
C CYS A 25 -21.70 11.23 -0.69
N TYR A 26 -20.76 10.40 -0.19
CA TYR A 26 -19.47 10.80 0.37
C TYR A 26 -19.53 11.76 1.57
N ARG A 27 -20.73 12.00 2.12
CA ARG A 27 -20.90 12.76 3.36
C ARG A 27 -20.26 12.02 4.53
N LYS A 28 -19.61 12.77 5.41
CA LYS A 28 -19.09 12.24 6.67
C LYS A 28 -20.23 11.67 7.52
N VAL A 29 -20.04 10.45 8.02
CA VAL A 29 -21.01 9.72 8.85
C VAL A 29 -20.31 9.06 10.01
N GLU A 30 -21.04 8.86 11.09
CA GLU A 30 -20.59 8.04 12.21
C GLU A 30 -20.82 6.56 11.93
N GLY A 31 -19.92 5.73 12.41
CA GLY A 31 -19.99 4.30 12.35
C GLY A 31 -19.50 3.66 13.64
N LYS A 32 -19.66 2.37 13.72
CA LYS A 32 -19.13 1.55 14.82
C LYS A 32 -18.45 0.32 14.25
N ILE A 33 -17.36 -0.07 14.89
CA ILE A 33 -16.67 -1.33 14.64
C ILE A 33 -17.23 -2.37 15.60
N VAL A 34 -17.62 -3.51 15.06
CA VAL A 34 -18.22 -4.60 15.83
C VAL A 34 -17.58 -5.93 15.46
N PHE A 35 -17.52 -6.85 16.42
CA PHE A 35 -17.09 -8.23 16.22
C PHE A 35 -18.30 -9.16 16.23
N GLU A 36 -18.39 -10.04 15.25
CA GLU A 36 -19.43 -11.04 15.09
C GLU A 36 -18.90 -12.24 14.32
N ASP A 37 -18.99 -13.43 14.88
CA ASP A 37 -18.53 -14.69 14.28
C ASP A 37 -17.08 -14.65 13.77
N ASP A 38 -16.15 -14.19 14.63
CA ASP A 38 -14.73 -14.00 14.36
C ASP A 38 -14.42 -13.02 13.19
N LYS A 39 -15.37 -12.17 12.83
CA LYS A 39 -15.25 -11.16 11.78
C LYS A 39 -15.44 -9.77 12.35
N VAL A 40 -14.81 -8.82 11.69
CA VAL A 40 -14.89 -7.40 12.03
C VAL A 40 -15.75 -6.69 10.99
N PHE A 41 -16.78 -6.00 11.46
CA PHE A 41 -17.64 -5.20 10.59
C PHE A 41 -17.64 -3.74 11.02
N MET A 42 -17.68 -2.86 10.04
CA MET A 42 -18.09 -1.47 10.23
C MET A 42 -19.58 -1.35 9.91
N ILE A 43 -20.35 -0.80 10.87
CA ILE A 43 -21.77 -0.46 10.66
C ILE A 43 -21.87 1.06 10.72
N LYS A 44 -22.22 1.67 9.59
CA LYS A 44 -22.37 3.12 9.44
C LYS A 44 -23.74 3.50 8.93
N ARG A 45 -24.22 4.70 9.26
CA ARG A 45 -25.56 5.16 8.87
C ARG A 45 -25.51 6.53 8.23
N CYS A 46 -26.00 6.60 7.01
CA CYS A 46 -26.31 7.87 6.34
C CYS A 46 -27.78 8.21 6.53
N PRO A 47 -28.13 9.46 6.86
CA PRO A 47 -29.55 9.88 6.97
C PRO A 47 -30.32 9.69 5.67
N GLU A 48 -29.68 9.84 4.51
CA GLU A 48 -30.31 9.77 3.18
C GLU A 48 -30.27 8.37 2.57
N HIS A 49 -29.18 7.59 2.83
CA HIS A 49 -28.93 6.30 2.16
C HIS A 49 -29.06 5.08 3.10
N GLY A 50 -29.43 5.32 4.36
CA GLY A 50 -29.67 4.24 5.32
C GLY A 50 -28.41 3.66 5.95
N THR A 51 -28.49 2.40 6.35
CA THR A 51 -27.41 1.70 7.07
C THR A 51 -26.63 0.82 6.11
N GLU A 52 -25.31 0.93 6.17
CA GLU A 52 -24.37 0.06 5.47
C GLU A 52 -23.58 -0.77 6.47
N ARG A 53 -23.35 -2.05 6.16
CA ARG A 53 -22.53 -2.98 6.94
C ARG A 53 -21.42 -3.51 6.03
N VAL A 54 -20.16 -3.24 6.41
CA VAL A 54 -18.98 -3.54 5.60
C VAL A 54 -18.06 -4.48 6.35
N LEU A 55 -17.61 -5.56 5.71
CA LEU A 55 -16.57 -6.42 6.26
C LEU A 55 -15.22 -5.69 6.22
N MET A 56 -14.60 -5.55 7.40
CA MET A 56 -13.29 -4.90 7.55
C MET A 56 -12.15 -5.93 7.66
N ALA A 57 -12.41 -7.05 8.33
CA ALA A 57 -11.46 -8.15 8.49
C ALA A 57 -12.22 -9.47 8.77
N ASP A 58 -11.63 -10.60 8.38
CA ASP A 58 -12.13 -11.95 8.67
C ASP A 58 -11.28 -12.66 9.76
N ASP A 59 -10.54 -11.90 10.55
CA ASP A 59 -9.68 -12.34 11.66
C ASP A 59 -9.67 -11.23 12.73
N VAL A 60 -10.41 -11.43 13.82
CA VAL A 60 -10.53 -10.48 14.93
C VAL A 60 -9.22 -10.32 15.68
N GLU A 61 -8.47 -11.39 15.88
CA GLU A 61 -7.20 -11.34 16.62
C GLU A 61 -6.17 -10.50 15.86
N TYR A 62 -5.98 -10.76 14.57
CA TYR A 62 -5.07 -9.98 13.75
C TYR A 62 -5.48 -8.50 13.67
N TYR A 63 -6.78 -8.22 13.50
CA TYR A 63 -7.31 -6.85 13.49
C TYR A 63 -7.02 -6.12 14.81
N ARG A 64 -7.18 -6.79 15.94
CA ARG A 64 -6.83 -6.22 17.25
C ARG A 64 -5.33 -5.98 17.37
N ARG A 65 -4.49 -6.89 16.91
CA ARG A 65 -3.02 -6.70 16.90
C ARG A 65 -2.62 -5.45 16.12
N CYS A 66 -3.25 -5.17 14.97
CA CYS A 66 -3.04 -3.95 14.20
C CYS A 66 -3.34 -2.67 15.00
N ARG A 67 -4.30 -2.72 15.92
CA ARG A 67 -4.82 -1.54 16.64
C ARG A 67 -4.37 -1.42 18.10
N GLU A 68 -3.87 -2.48 18.68
CA GLU A 68 -3.49 -2.56 20.09
C GLU A 68 -1.98 -2.77 20.28
N VAL A 69 -1.29 -3.43 19.35
CA VAL A 69 0.12 -3.82 19.47
C VAL A 69 1.01 -3.12 18.45
N PHE A 70 0.68 -3.22 17.16
CA PHE A 70 1.49 -2.66 16.08
C PHE A 70 1.15 -1.18 15.83
N ILE A 71 1.22 -0.37 16.89
CA ILE A 71 0.98 1.07 16.82
C ILE A 71 2.31 1.79 16.97
N LYS A 72 2.77 2.40 15.89
CA LYS A 72 3.91 3.31 15.92
C LYS A 72 3.44 4.70 16.39
N PRO A 73 4.24 5.41 17.20
CA PRO A 73 4.01 6.83 17.47
C PRO A 73 3.92 7.63 16.15
N PRO A 74 3.16 8.73 16.12
CA PRO A 74 3.11 9.59 14.94
C PRO A 74 4.50 10.05 14.50
N GLU A 75 4.81 9.88 13.20
CA GLU A 75 6.01 10.41 12.57
C GLU A 75 5.61 11.53 11.61
N MET A 76 6.01 12.74 11.95
CA MET A 76 5.61 13.91 11.21
C MET A 76 6.55 14.18 10.02
N PRO A 77 6.03 14.73 8.90
CA PRO A 77 6.86 15.25 7.84
C PRO A 77 7.71 16.42 8.35
N ALA A 78 8.77 16.75 7.64
CA ALA A 78 9.56 17.95 7.97
C ALA A 78 8.76 19.24 7.82
N ARG A 79 7.73 19.22 6.95
CA ARG A 79 6.85 20.37 6.69
C ARG A 79 5.42 19.89 6.39
N PHE A 80 4.43 20.55 7.01
CA PHE A 80 3.04 20.44 6.57
C PHE A 80 2.77 21.37 5.39
N ASN A 81 2.02 20.91 4.40
CA ASN A 81 1.69 21.70 3.20
C ASN A 81 0.19 21.81 2.92
N THR A 82 -0.64 21.30 3.81
CA THR A 82 -2.10 21.31 3.64
C THR A 82 -2.75 21.99 4.85
N PRO A 83 -3.42 23.12 4.66
CA PRO A 83 -4.13 23.78 5.76
C PRO A 83 -5.41 23.03 6.12
N VAL A 84 -5.73 22.96 7.41
CA VAL A 84 -6.98 22.36 7.91
C VAL A 84 -8.03 23.45 8.04
N ARG A 85 -9.12 23.34 7.28
CA ARG A 85 -10.29 24.24 7.30
C ARG A 85 -11.59 23.50 7.59
N TRP A 86 -11.74 22.31 6.99
CA TRP A 86 -12.95 21.49 7.04
C TRP A 86 -12.72 20.20 7.84
N GLY A 87 -11.46 19.86 8.12
CA GLY A 87 -11.04 18.62 8.76
C GLY A 87 -11.23 17.38 7.87
N CYS A 88 -10.75 16.23 8.37
CA CYS A 88 -10.87 14.97 7.65
C CYS A 88 -12.34 14.58 7.42
N PRO A 89 -12.64 14.05 6.21
CA PRO A 89 -11.75 13.78 5.06
C PRO A 89 -11.70 14.91 4.02
N TYR A 90 -12.21 16.10 4.32
CA TYR A 90 -12.44 17.17 3.35
C TYR A 90 -11.23 18.07 3.11
N ASP A 91 -10.26 18.06 4.02
CA ASP A 91 -8.93 18.62 3.82
C ASP A 91 -7.92 17.47 3.93
N CYS A 92 -7.48 16.94 2.80
CA CYS A 92 -6.51 15.86 2.79
C CYS A 92 -5.17 16.28 2.19
N GLY A 93 -4.13 15.78 2.84
CA GLY A 93 -2.73 16.01 2.55
C GLY A 93 -1.90 15.92 3.83
N LEU A 94 -0.62 16.23 3.73
CA LEU A 94 0.23 16.35 4.91
C LEU A 94 -0.17 17.61 5.69
N CYS A 95 -1.10 17.45 6.61
CA CYS A 95 -1.65 18.48 7.48
C CYS A 95 -1.35 18.16 8.96
N SER A 96 -1.64 19.10 9.87
CA SER A 96 -1.40 18.92 11.30
C SER A 96 -2.19 17.77 11.95
N ASP A 97 -3.26 17.30 11.31
CA ASP A 97 -4.06 16.15 11.75
C ASP A 97 -3.54 14.80 11.22
N HIS A 98 -2.65 14.83 10.22
CA HIS A 98 -2.06 13.63 9.66
C HIS A 98 -0.98 13.07 10.61
N GLN A 99 -0.89 11.76 10.77
CA GLN A 99 -0.08 11.11 11.79
C GLN A 99 1.13 10.36 11.23
N GLN A 100 1.38 10.48 9.92
CA GLN A 100 2.47 9.78 9.27
C GLN A 100 3.10 10.65 8.18
N HIS A 101 4.43 10.60 8.03
CA HIS A 101 5.12 11.18 6.88
C HIS A 101 4.91 10.34 5.60
N SER A 102 5.40 10.80 4.45
CA SER A 102 5.27 10.07 3.19
C SER A 102 6.38 9.03 3.03
N CYS A 103 6.13 7.79 3.47
CA CYS A 103 7.06 6.68 3.24
C CYS A 103 7.20 6.33 1.74
N LEU A 104 6.13 6.52 0.99
CA LEU A 104 6.07 6.31 -0.46
C LEU A 104 5.31 7.45 -1.12
N SER A 105 6.01 8.24 -1.92
CA SER A 105 5.44 9.34 -2.71
C SER A 105 5.30 8.92 -4.17
N LEU A 106 4.06 8.87 -4.68
CA LEU A 106 3.77 8.61 -6.09
C LEU A 106 3.84 9.92 -6.88
N LEU A 107 4.75 9.99 -7.84
CA LEU A 107 4.89 11.08 -8.80
C LEU A 107 4.26 10.63 -10.12
N GLU A 108 2.99 11.01 -10.33
CA GLU A 108 2.26 10.69 -11.55
C GLU A 108 2.65 11.69 -12.66
N ILE A 109 3.39 11.21 -13.68
CA ILE A 109 3.97 12.05 -14.74
C ILE A 109 3.09 12.17 -15.98
N ASN A 110 2.09 11.29 -16.12
CA ASN A 110 1.12 11.32 -17.22
C ASN A 110 -0.18 10.62 -16.83
N ASP A 111 -1.25 10.90 -17.61
CA ASP A 111 -2.51 10.16 -17.56
C ASP A 111 -2.63 9.19 -18.75
N HIS A 112 -1.76 9.34 -19.76
CA HIS A 112 -1.71 8.45 -20.92
C HIS A 112 -1.24 7.04 -20.53
N CYS A 113 -1.90 6.03 -21.07
CA CYS A 113 -1.51 4.63 -20.93
C CYS A 113 -1.69 3.91 -22.28
N ASN A 114 -0.80 2.99 -22.60
CA ASN A 114 -0.90 2.13 -23.79
C ASN A 114 -1.80 0.90 -23.56
N LEU A 115 -2.49 0.81 -22.41
CA LEU A 115 -3.51 -0.18 -22.06
C LEU A 115 -4.82 0.51 -21.64
N GLN A 116 -5.95 -0.18 -21.90
CA GLN A 116 -7.29 0.21 -21.44
C GLN A 116 -7.79 -0.83 -20.44
N CYS A 117 -7.19 -0.85 -19.25
CA CYS A 117 -7.50 -1.85 -18.22
C CYS A 117 -8.93 -1.70 -17.71
N PRO A 118 -9.76 -2.79 -17.65
CA PRO A 118 -11.07 -2.78 -16.99
C PRO A 118 -11.01 -2.37 -15.53
N ILE A 119 -9.90 -2.71 -14.85
CA ILE A 119 -9.63 -2.30 -13.46
C ILE A 119 -8.42 -1.38 -13.44
N CYS A 120 -8.63 -0.09 -13.10
CA CYS A 120 -7.57 0.91 -13.06
C CYS A 120 -7.93 2.07 -12.12
N TYR A 121 -7.24 2.19 -10.99
CA TYR A 121 -7.49 3.25 -10.01
C TYR A 121 -7.33 4.67 -10.60
N ALA A 122 -6.42 4.83 -11.57
CA ALA A 122 -6.17 6.11 -12.25
C ALA A 122 -7.13 6.37 -13.44
N ALA A 123 -7.97 5.40 -13.81
CA ALA A 123 -8.83 5.46 -14.98
C ALA A 123 -8.09 5.86 -16.27
N SER A 124 -6.80 5.56 -16.36
CA SER A 124 -5.92 5.90 -17.48
C SER A 124 -6.24 5.10 -18.74
N GLY A 125 -5.79 5.58 -19.89
CA GLY A 125 -6.00 4.91 -21.18
C GLY A 125 -5.35 5.65 -22.35
N PRO A 126 -5.42 5.06 -23.58
CA PRO A 126 -4.86 5.67 -24.77
C PRO A 126 -5.55 6.97 -25.18
N ASP A 127 -6.80 7.16 -24.76
CA ASP A 127 -7.63 8.34 -25.01
C ASP A 127 -7.34 9.51 -24.05
N ARG A 128 -6.44 9.34 -23.09
CA ARG A 128 -6.01 10.38 -22.15
C ARG A 128 -4.62 10.89 -22.56
N PRO A 129 -4.55 12.04 -23.28
CA PRO A 129 -3.29 12.46 -23.91
C PRO A 129 -2.33 13.21 -22.98
N LEU A 130 -2.68 13.41 -21.71
CA LEU A 130 -1.88 14.25 -20.81
C LEU A 130 -0.52 13.61 -20.50
N HIS A 131 0.53 14.34 -20.84
CA HIS A 131 1.88 14.18 -20.32
C HIS A 131 2.26 15.48 -19.61
N ARG A 132 2.67 15.42 -18.35
CA ARG A 132 3.01 16.61 -17.59
C ARG A 132 4.33 17.18 -18.09
N PRO A 133 4.44 18.51 -18.27
CA PRO A 133 5.69 19.14 -18.66
C PRO A 133 6.75 19.02 -17.54
N LEU A 134 8.03 19.05 -17.91
CA LEU A 134 9.13 18.83 -16.98
C LEU A 134 9.18 19.82 -15.82
N ASP A 135 8.82 21.09 -16.05
CA ASP A 135 8.74 22.12 -15.02
C ASP A 135 7.68 21.81 -13.96
N GLN A 136 6.53 21.28 -14.37
CA GLN A 136 5.51 20.81 -13.43
C GLN A 136 5.98 19.60 -12.65
N ILE A 137 6.63 18.63 -13.30
CA ILE A 137 7.19 17.45 -12.64
C ILE A 137 8.26 17.88 -11.62
N GLN A 138 9.12 18.83 -11.99
CA GLN A 138 10.12 19.38 -11.06
C GLN A 138 9.46 20.04 -9.86
N PHE A 139 8.43 20.87 -10.07
CA PHE A 139 7.68 21.50 -8.98
C PHE A 139 7.07 20.45 -8.01
N MET A 140 6.50 19.37 -8.55
CA MET A 140 5.95 18.28 -7.76
C MET A 140 7.05 17.52 -6.97
N LEU A 141 8.21 17.29 -7.58
CA LEU A 141 9.37 16.68 -6.92
C LEU A 141 9.92 17.58 -5.82
N ASP A 142 10.03 18.88 -6.07
CA ASP A 142 10.48 19.86 -5.08
C ASP A 142 9.53 19.92 -3.87
N ALA A 143 8.23 19.73 -4.09
CA ALA A 143 7.24 19.63 -3.02
C ALA A 143 7.47 18.37 -2.16
N ILE A 144 7.80 17.21 -2.75
CA ILE A 144 8.16 16.01 -2.00
C ILE A 144 9.39 16.28 -1.12
N VAL A 145 10.46 16.82 -1.72
CA VAL A 145 11.71 17.11 -1.00
C VAL A 145 11.49 18.15 0.10
N ALA A 146 10.68 19.18 -0.13
CA ALA A 146 10.36 20.19 0.88
C ALA A 146 9.60 19.61 2.09
N ASN A 147 8.77 18.56 1.89
CA ASN A 147 8.02 17.94 2.95
C ASN A 147 8.83 16.87 3.72
N GLU A 148 9.68 16.11 3.03
CA GLU A 148 10.37 14.96 3.60
C GLU A 148 11.86 15.21 3.88
N THR A 149 12.46 16.26 3.31
CA THR A 149 13.90 16.57 3.32
C THR A 149 14.71 15.52 2.54
N GLU A 150 14.67 14.28 2.94
CA GLU A 150 15.24 13.10 2.28
C GLU A 150 14.10 12.08 2.07
N PRO A 151 13.36 12.18 0.95
CA PRO A 151 12.28 11.25 0.66
C PRO A 151 12.78 9.81 0.61
N ASP A 152 12.07 8.90 1.31
CA ASP A 152 12.47 7.49 1.35
C ASP A 152 12.28 6.83 -0.01
N ILE A 153 11.05 6.88 -0.55
CA ILE A 153 10.73 6.28 -1.83
C ILE A 153 9.96 7.28 -2.69
N VAL A 154 10.45 7.53 -3.90
CA VAL A 154 9.68 8.19 -4.95
C VAL A 154 9.37 7.18 -6.04
N GLN A 155 8.08 6.94 -6.28
CA GLN A 155 7.62 6.04 -7.32
C GLN A 155 7.11 6.84 -8.51
N ILE A 156 7.79 6.71 -9.66
CA ILE A 156 7.31 7.23 -10.93
C ILE A 156 6.11 6.39 -11.37
N SER A 157 4.98 7.04 -11.56
CA SER A 157 3.69 6.44 -11.85
C SER A 157 2.86 7.33 -12.79
N GLY A 158 1.56 7.05 -12.89
CA GLY A 158 0.61 7.75 -13.74
C GLY A 158 -0.28 6.78 -14.48
N GLY A 159 -0.47 6.95 -15.80
CA GLY A 159 -0.98 5.91 -16.68
C GLY A 159 0.11 4.85 -16.90
N GLU A 160 0.84 4.94 -17.99
CA GLU A 160 2.08 4.19 -18.20
C GLU A 160 3.26 5.18 -18.32
N PRO A 161 4.10 5.29 -17.29
CA PRO A 161 5.18 6.28 -17.26
C PRO A 161 6.16 6.17 -18.42
N THR A 162 6.44 4.96 -18.89
CA THR A 162 7.39 4.70 -19.98
C THR A 162 6.94 5.27 -21.34
N THR A 163 5.69 5.70 -21.45
CA THR A 163 5.17 6.38 -22.66
C THR A 163 5.44 7.89 -22.64
N HIS A 164 5.90 8.44 -21.51
CA HIS A 164 6.23 9.87 -21.43
C HIS A 164 7.40 10.22 -22.36
N PRO A 165 7.28 11.26 -23.22
CA PRO A 165 8.32 11.61 -24.20
C PRO A 165 9.67 11.93 -23.56
N ALA A 166 9.68 12.59 -22.41
CA ALA A 166 10.88 12.91 -21.62
C ALA A 166 11.10 11.96 -20.43
N PHE A 167 10.80 10.67 -20.58
CA PHE A 167 10.82 9.71 -19.48
C PHE A 167 12.18 9.63 -18.75
N PHE A 168 13.26 9.57 -19.49
CA PHE A 168 14.59 9.44 -18.87
C PHE A 168 15.05 10.74 -18.22
N GLU A 169 14.67 11.90 -18.75
CA GLU A 169 14.91 13.19 -18.11
C GLU A 169 14.23 13.28 -16.74
N VAL A 170 13.02 12.68 -16.62
CA VAL A 170 12.33 12.58 -15.32
C VAL A 170 13.11 11.67 -14.36
N LEU A 171 13.57 10.48 -14.80
CA LEU A 171 14.40 9.62 -13.95
C LEU A 171 15.68 10.33 -13.50
N ASP A 172 16.33 11.05 -14.41
CA ASP A 172 17.53 11.84 -14.12
C ASP A 172 17.25 12.97 -13.09
N MET A 173 16.07 13.60 -13.17
CA MET A 173 15.65 14.62 -12.18
C MET A 173 15.52 13.99 -10.78
N VAL A 174 14.84 12.87 -10.65
CA VAL A 174 14.64 12.19 -9.37
C VAL A 174 15.97 11.65 -8.80
N LYS A 175 16.85 11.10 -9.64
CA LYS A 175 18.17 10.61 -9.20
C LYS A 175 19.11 11.73 -8.74
N ARG A 176 18.93 12.97 -9.21
CA ARG A 176 19.67 14.15 -8.71
C ARG A 176 19.11 14.72 -7.41
N ALA A 177 17.86 14.43 -7.09
CA ALA A 177 17.23 14.83 -5.83
C ALA A 177 17.70 13.94 -4.66
N PRO A 178 17.59 14.38 -3.40
CA PRO A 178 17.98 13.59 -2.24
C PRO A 178 16.99 12.47 -1.92
N VAL A 179 16.62 11.69 -2.93
CA VAL A 179 15.70 10.56 -2.84
C VAL A 179 16.50 9.29 -2.57
N ARG A 180 16.14 8.55 -1.52
CA ARG A 180 16.87 7.34 -1.13
C ARG A 180 16.62 6.18 -2.07
N HIS A 181 15.38 6.03 -2.56
CA HIS A 181 15.00 4.93 -3.44
C HIS A 181 14.04 5.38 -4.53
N LEU A 182 14.41 5.11 -5.80
CA LEU A 182 13.59 5.40 -6.96
C LEU A 182 12.88 4.13 -7.43
N MET A 183 11.55 4.18 -7.58
CA MET A 183 10.75 3.08 -8.13
C MET A 183 10.10 3.49 -9.45
N LEU A 184 10.00 2.55 -10.37
CA LEU A 184 9.25 2.69 -11.63
C LEU A 184 8.06 1.73 -11.63
N ASN A 185 6.85 2.24 -11.54
CA ASN A 185 5.62 1.45 -11.72
C ASN A 185 5.29 1.34 -13.21
N THR A 186 5.30 0.13 -13.77
CA THR A 186 5.10 -0.07 -15.22
C THR A 186 4.37 -1.37 -15.53
N ASN A 187 3.63 -1.38 -16.65
CA ASN A 187 3.02 -2.58 -17.21
C ASN A 187 4.03 -3.48 -17.93
N GLY A 188 5.28 -3.06 -18.10
CA GLY A 188 6.38 -3.83 -18.64
C GLY A 188 6.42 -3.97 -20.16
N ILE A 189 5.45 -3.44 -20.91
CA ILE A 189 5.38 -3.62 -22.37
C ILE A 189 6.65 -3.06 -23.05
N ARG A 190 7.07 -1.84 -22.68
CA ARG A 190 8.27 -1.25 -23.28
C ARG A 190 9.54 -1.99 -22.91
N ILE A 191 9.64 -2.46 -21.66
CA ILE A 191 10.77 -3.30 -21.23
C ILE A 191 10.83 -4.58 -22.04
N ALA A 192 9.69 -5.23 -22.33
CA ALA A 192 9.61 -6.44 -23.14
C ALA A 192 9.97 -6.23 -24.62
N GLN A 193 9.65 -5.07 -25.18
CA GLN A 193 9.75 -4.84 -26.63
C GLN A 193 11.02 -4.08 -27.05
N ASP A 194 11.60 -3.26 -26.18
CA ASP A 194 12.74 -2.38 -26.44
C ASP A 194 13.93 -2.77 -25.55
N GLU A 195 14.93 -3.43 -26.13
CA GLU A 195 16.11 -3.90 -25.40
C GLU A 195 17.00 -2.74 -24.95
N ALA A 196 17.22 -1.77 -25.84
CA ALA A 196 18.04 -0.59 -25.52
C ALA A 196 17.42 0.25 -24.40
N PHE A 197 16.09 0.30 -24.32
CA PHE A 197 15.37 0.93 -23.22
C PHE A 197 15.66 0.19 -21.90
N ALA A 198 15.57 -1.14 -21.88
CA ALA A 198 15.85 -1.94 -20.70
C ALA A 198 17.32 -1.83 -20.25
N GLU A 199 18.28 -1.82 -21.17
CA GLU A 199 19.70 -1.60 -20.89
C GLU A 199 19.96 -0.22 -20.28
N ARG A 200 19.30 0.83 -20.80
CA ARG A 200 19.39 2.17 -20.21
C ARG A 200 18.82 2.22 -18.78
N LEU A 201 17.74 1.48 -18.48
CA LEU A 201 17.21 1.38 -17.14
C LEU A 201 18.21 0.78 -16.14
N ALA A 202 19.02 -0.20 -16.56
CA ALA A 202 20.04 -0.80 -15.69
C ALA A 202 21.07 0.23 -15.19
N GLY A 203 21.29 1.31 -15.93
CA GLY A 203 22.19 2.41 -15.54
C GLY A 203 21.71 3.21 -14.33
N TYR A 204 20.46 3.05 -13.88
CA TYR A 204 19.91 3.70 -12.70
C TYR A 204 20.16 2.92 -11.39
N MET A 205 20.64 1.66 -11.47
CA MET A 205 21.08 0.91 -10.28
C MET A 205 22.35 1.56 -9.66
N PRO A 206 22.59 1.45 -8.35
CA PRO A 206 21.70 0.94 -7.29
C PRO A 206 20.60 1.93 -6.91
N ASP A 207 19.80 1.58 -5.88
CA ASP A 207 18.69 2.40 -5.35
C ASP A 207 17.62 2.72 -6.42
N PHE A 208 17.40 1.73 -7.28
CA PHE A 208 16.37 1.72 -8.31
C PHE A 208 15.67 0.36 -8.35
N GLU A 209 14.34 0.37 -8.51
CA GLU A 209 13.53 -0.84 -8.58
C GLU A 209 12.39 -0.70 -9.59
N VAL A 210 12.16 -1.74 -10.36
CA VAL A 210 10.99 -1.85 -11.24
C VAL A 210 9.84 -2.52 -10.47
N TYR A 211 8.73 -1.81 -10.37
CA TYR A 211 7.47 -2.27 -9.81
C TYR A 211 6.60 -2.77 -10.96
N LEU A 212 6.80 -4.07 -11.31
CA LEU A 212 6.25 -4.68 -12.52
C LEU A 212 4.84 -5.22 -12.28
N GLN A 213 3.85 -4.71 -13.02
CA GLN A 213 2.49 -5.23 -12.99
C GLN A 213 2.48 -6.67 -13.54
N PHE A 214 2.24 -7.66 -12.66
CA PHE A 214 2.31 -9.10 -12.98
C PHE A 214 0.94 -9.77 -13.04
N ASP A 215 0.17 -9.65 -11.97
CA ASP A 215 -1.21 -10.06 -11.72
C ASP A 215 -1.52 -11.56 -11.73
N SER A 216 -1.17 -12.31 -12.79
CA SER A 216 -1.63 -13.69 -12.94
C SER A 216 -0.82 -14.44 -14.02
N PHE A 217 -0.80 -15.78 -13.94
CA PHE A 217 -0.35 -16.67 -15.02
C PHE A 217 -1.46 -17.01 -15.99
N GLU A 218 -2.72 -16.72 -15.64
CA GLU A 218 -3.87 -17.13 -16.42
C GLU A 218 -4.28 -16.05 -17.41
N ARG A 219 -4.53 -16.48 -18.66
CA ARG A 219 -4.94 -15.61 -19.76
C ARG A 219 -6.22 -14.82 -19.41
N ASP A 220 -7.23 -15.52 -18.91
CA ASP A 220 -8.55 -14.96 -18.73
C ASP A 220 -8.56 -13.97 -17.53
N ALA A 221 -7.76 -14.23 -16.50
CA ALA A 221 -7.54 -13.29 -15.41
C ALA A 221 -6.84 -12.01 -15.89
N LEU A 222 -5.81 -12.12 -16.75
CA LEU A 222 -5.15 -10.95 -17.34
C LEU A 222 -6.09 -10.14 -18.24
N ILE A 223 -6.93 -10.80 -19.04
CA ILE A 223 -7.92 -10.10 -19.86
C ILE A 223 -8.94 -9.37 -18.97
N ALA A 224 -9.43 -10.02 -17.91
CA ALA A 224 -10.39 -9.41 -16.98
C ALA A 224 -9.80 -8.20 -16.21
N LEU A 225 -8.51 -8.24 -15.85
CA LEU A 225 -7.85 -7.17 -15.10
C LEU A 225 -7.26 -6.08 -16.01
N ARG A 226 -6.66 -6.47 -17.16
CA ARG A 226 -5.84 -5.58 -18.00
C ARG A 226 -6.37 -5.35 -19.40
N GLY A 227 -7.40 -6.08 -19.82
CA GLY A 227 -7.98 -5.99 -21.16
C GLY A 227 -7.18 -6.70 -22.24
N ALA A 228 -6.09 -7.40 -21.90
CA ALA A 228 -5.19 -8.06 -22.83
C ALA A 228 -4.51 -9.30 -22.23
N ASP A 229 -4.14 -10.25 -23.09
CA ASP A 229 -3.26 -11.36 -22.70
C ASP A 229 -1.80 -10.87 -22.67
N LEU A 230 -1.28 -10.62 -21.49
CA LEU A 230 0.06 -10.07 -21.28
C LEU A 230 1.08 -11.13 -20.84
N ARG A 231 0.77 -12.42 -20.85
CA ARG A 231 1.67 -13.48 -20.36
C ARG A 231 3.04 -13.42 -21.02
N ARG A 232 3.08 -13.36 -22.35
CA ARG A 232 4.34 -13.28 -23.11
C ARG A 232 5.11 -11.99 -22.83
N ILE A 233 4.41 -10.87 -22.68
CA ILE A 233 5.03 -9.58 -22.33
C ILE A 233 5.70 -9.66 -20.97
N ARG A 234 5.02 -10.25 -19.98
CA ARG A 234 5.58 -10.40 -18.62
C ARG A 234 6.80 -11.31 -18.58
N GLU A 235 6.74 -12.43 -19.30
CA GLU A 235 7.87 -13.36 -19.45
C GLU A 235 9.09 -12.64 -20.03
N GLN A 236 8.93 -11.97 -21.17
CA GLN A 236 10.00 -11.25 -21.85
C GLN A 236 10.56 -10.08 -21.03
N ALA A 237 9.68 -9.32 -20.37
CA ALA A 237 10.12 -8.24 -19.49
C ALA A 237 10.94 -8.78 -18.32
N LEU A 238 10.47 -9.84 -17.66
CA LEU A 238 11.15 -10.43 -16.52
C LEU A 238 12.48 -11.11 -16.91
N GLU A 239 12.54 -11.78 -18.06
CA GLU A 239 13.78 -12.32 -18.61
C GLU A 239 14.84 -11.23 -18.80
N ARG A 240 14.48 -10.07 -19.37
CA ARG A 240 15.39 -8.93 -19.53
C ARG A 240 15.82 -8.33 -18.19
N LEU A 241 14.86 -8.12 -17.27
CA LEU A 241 15.17 -7.61 -15.92
C LEU A 241 16.12 -8.52 -15.17
N ASN A 242 15.91 -9.84 -15.24
CA ASN A 242 16.81 -10.85 -14.67
C ASN A 242 18.20 -10.81 -15.28
N ARG A 243 18.29 -10.77 -16.61
CA ARG A 243 19.57 -10.71 -17.33
C ARG A 243 20.38 -9.45 -17.01
N LEU A 244 19.70 -8.33 -16.84
CA LEU A 244 20.31 -7.04 -16.54
C LEU A 244 20.51 -6.80 -15.02
N GLY A 245 20.04 -7.72 -14.17
CA GLY A 245 20.16 -7.60 -12.72
C GLY A 245 19.38 -6.45 -12.11
N ILE A 246 18.29 -5.99 -12.75
CA ILE A 246 17.47 -4.87 -12.28
C ILE A 246 16.55 -5.36 -11.18
N SER A 247 16.67 -4.79 -9.97
CA SER A 247 15.77 -5.10 -8.86
C SER A 247 14.31 -4.93 -9.26
N THR A 248 13.49 -5.95 -8.98
CA THR A 248 12.10 -6.00 -9.44
C THR A 248 11.19 -6.46 -8.32
N THR A 249 10.04 -5.80 -8.14
CA THR A 249 8.92 -6.32 -7.35
C THR A 249 7.76 -6.65 -8.29
N LEU A 250 7.18 -7.84 -8.13
CA LEU A 250 5.97 -8.23 -8.86
C LEU A 250 4.75 -7.64 -8.16
N VAL A 251 3.89 -6.97 -8.92
CA VAL A 251 2.65 -6.37 -8.43
C VAL A 251 1.46 -7.18 -8.89
N VAL A 252 0.62 -7.54 -7.95
CA VAL A 252 -0.54 -8.39 -8.19
C VAL A 252 -1.80 -7.68 -7.74
N THR A 253 -2.59 -7.20 -8.68
CA THR A 253 -3.95 -6.73 -8.42
C THR A 253 -4.83 -7.94 -8.20
N LEU A 254 -5.43 -8.05 -7.01
CA LEU A 254 -6.24 -9.20 -6.62
C LEU A 254 -7.74 -8.92 -6.74
N LYS A 255 -8.45 -9.80 -7.43
CA LYS A 255 -9.93 -9.87 -7.44
C LYS A 255 -10.38 -11.22 -6.90
N LYS A 256 -11.31 -11.20 -5.96
CA LYS A 256 -11.87 -12.42 -5.35
C LYS A 256 -12.50 -13.33 -6.40
N GLY A 257 -12.15 -14.62 -6.34
CA GLY A 257 -12.65 -15.63 -7.27
C GLY A 257 -12.04 -15.55 -8.68
N LEU A 258 -11.07 -14.65 -8.93
CA LEU A 258 -10.43 -14.53 -10.24
C LEU A 258 -8.97 -15.04 -10.22
N ASN A 259 -8.11 -14.44 -9.40
CA ASN A 259 -6.68 -14.77 -9.31
C ASN A 259 -6.18 -14.92 -7.86
N ASP A 260 -7.09 -14.94 -6.90
CA ASP A 260 -6.79 -15.08 -5.47
C ASP A 260 -6.36 -16.49 -5.05
N HIS A 261 -6.43 -17.45 -5.99
CA HIS A 261 -5.91 -18.82 -5.82
C HIS A 261 -4.46 -18.98 -6.30
N GLU A 262 -3.87 -17.98 -6.94
CA GLU A 262 -2.52 -18.04 -7.51
C GLU A 262 -1.43 -17.43 -6.60
N MET A 263 -1.78 -16.88 -5.44
CA MET A 263 -0.84 -16.11 -4.61
C MET A 263 0.39 -16.92 -4.20
N GLY A 264 0.20 -18.16 -3.73
CA GLY A 264 1.31 -19.05 -3.37
C GLY A 264 2.21 -19.35 -4.57
N ARG A 265 1.61 -19.70 -5.71
CA ARG A 265 2.35 -19.96 -6.97
C ARG A 265 3.15 -18.75 -7.44
N ILE A 266 2.59 -17.52 -7.29
CA ILE A 266 3.30 -16.29 -7.65
C ILE A 266 4.48 -16.04 -6.71
N ILE A 267 4.34 -16.31 -5.41
CA ILE A 267 5.42 -16.19 -4.44
C ILE A 267 6.55 -17.17 -4.78
N GLU A 268 6.25 -18.43 -5.00
CA GLU A 268 7.22 -19.47 -5.34
C GLU A 268 7.95 -19.12 -6.64
N PHE A 269 7.22 -18.73 -7.68
CA PHE A 269 7.80 -18.26 -8.92
C PHE A 269 8.72 -17.06 -8.74
N ALA A 270 8.31 -16.05 -7.94
CA ALA A 270 9.10 -14.87 -7.65
C ALA A 270 10.40 -15.19 -6.89
N LEU A 271 10.36 -16.18 -6.01
CA LEU A 271 11.54 -16.66 -5.28
C LEU A 271 12.58 -17.31 -6.20
N GLU A 272 12.17 -17.92 -7.30
CA GLU A 272 13.06 -18.53 -8.30
C GLU A 272 13.75 -17.47 -9.18
N GLN A 273 13.19 -16.25 -9.30
CA GLN A 273 13.73 -15.21 -10.17
C GLN A 273 14.94 -14.50 -9.55
N PRO A 274 16.10 -14.40 -10.22
CA PRO A 274 17.32 -13.81 -9.66
C PRO A 274 17.18 -12.34 -9.24
N SER A 275 16.48 -11.52 -10.04
CA SER A 275 16.35 -10.07 -9.78
C SER A 275 15.09 -9.69 -9.00
N VAL A 276 14.16 -10.63 -8.77
CA VAL A 276 12.93 -10.32 -8.04
C VAL A 276 13.19 -10.25 -6.53
N ARG A 277 12.82 -9.11 -5.94
CA ARG A 277 13.01 -8.75 -4.53
C ARG A 277 11.74 -8.86 -3.72
N GLY A 278 10.59 -9.07 -4.35
CA GLY A 278 9.34 -9.23 -3.63
C GLY A 278 8.11 -9.36 -4.50
N VAL A 279 6.98 -9.54 -3.80
CA VAL A 279 5.64 -9.51 -4.39
C VAL A 279 4.77 -8.59 -3.56
N THR A 280 4.05 -7.69 -4.22
CA THR A 280 3.04 -6.85 -3.58
C THR A 280 1.65 -7.27 -4.04
N PHE A 281 0.81 -7.66 -3.11
CA PHE A 281 -0.59 -8.01 -3.34
C PHE A 281 -1.49 -6.82 -3.04
N GLN A 282 -2.27 -6.38 -4.03
CA GLN A 282 -3.15 -5.22 -3.96
C GLN A 282 -4.60 -5.64 -4.26
N PRO A 283 -5.43 -5.90 -3.23
CA PRO A 283 -6.85 -6.11 -3.43
C PRO A 283 -7.50 -4.92 -4.11
N ILE A 284 -8.42 -5.18 -5.05
CA ILE A 284 -9.20 -4.14 -5.74
C ILE A 284 -9.99 -3.32 -4.73
N GLN A 285 -10.02 -2.02 -4.96
CA GLN A 285 -10.85 -1.05 -4.27
C GLN A 285 -11.83 -0.40 -5.26
N ASP A 286 -12.93 0.14 -4.77
CA ASP A 286 -13.88 0.88 -5.59
C ASP A 286 -13.40 2.32 -5.84
N ALA A 287 -12.46 2.47 -6.79
CA ALA A 287 -11.91 3.75 -7.20
C ALA A 287 -11.45 3.72 -8.66
N GLY A 288 -11.63 4.84 -9.36
CA GLY A 288 -11.30 4.97 -10.77
C GLY A 288 -12.25 4.15 -11.67
N ARG A 289 -11.67 3.32 -12.54
CA ARG A 289 -12.42 2.39 -13.38
C ARG A 289 -12.40 1.00 -12.73
N THR A 290 -13.60 0.46 -12.44
CA THR A 290 -13.81 -0.79 -11.71
C THR A 290 -14.87 -1.66 -12.40
N GLU A 291 -14.69 -1.93 -13.69
CA GLU A 291 -15.64 -2.69 -14.48
C GLU A 291 -15.83 -4.11 -13.92
N GLY A 292 -17.10 -4.49 -13.70
CA GLY A 292 -17.45 -5.81 -13.19
C GLY A 292 -16.93 -6.11 -11.78
N PHE A 293 -16.73 -5.08 -10.94
CA PHE A 293 -16.38 -5.22 -9.53
C PHE A 293 -17.57 -4.82 -8.65
N ASP A 294 -18.01 -5.72 -7.78
CA ASP A 294 -18.99 -5.46 -6.74
C ASP A 294 -18.30 -5.49 -5.37
N PRO A 295 -18.21 -4.34 -4.66
CA PRO A 295 -17.57 -4.28 -3.35
C PRO A 295 -18.16 -5.22 -2.30
N ALA A 296 -19.41 -5.63 -2.44
CA ALA A 296 -20.08 -6.54 -1.50
C ALA A 296 -19.64 -8.00 -1.66
N THR A 297 -19.30 -8.42 -2.89
CA THR A 297 -18.99 -9.81 -3.23
C THR A 297 -17.53 -10.03 -3.61
N ASP A 298 -16.91 -9.06 -4.28
CA ASP A 298 -15.59 -9.21 -4.91
C ASP A 298 -14.44 -8.67 -4.08
N ARG A 299 -14.73 -8.02 -2.94
CA ARG A 299 -13.74 -7.46 -2.03
C ARG A 299 -12.97 -8.56 -1.31
N LEU A 300 -11.65 -8.41 -1.27
CA LEU A 300 -10.75 -9.13 -0.38
C LEU A 300 -10.28 -8.19 0.73
N THR A 301 -10.34 -8.64 1.97
CA THR A 301 -9.73 -7.93 3.10
C THR A 301 -8.25 -8.28 3.21
N LEU A 302 -7.45 -7.42 3.88
CA LEU A 302 -6.05 -7.69 4.17
C LEU A 302 -5.88 -9.04 4.89
N THR A 303 -6.74 -9.32 5.86
CA THR A 303 -6.70 -10.57 6.63
C THR A 303 -7.04 -11.78 5.77
N GLU A 304 -7.99 -11.67 4.85
CA GLU A 304 -8.31 -12.75 3.89
C GLU A 304 -7.13 -13.02 2.94
N VAL A 305 -6.46 -11.97 2.42
CA VAL A 305 -5.26 -12.13 1.59
C VAL A 305 -4.14 -12.81 2.39
N ARG A 306 -3.89 -12.34 3.63
CA ARG A 306 -2.91 -12.96 4.53
C ARG A 306 -3.19 -14.45 4.76
N ARG A 307 -4.41 -14.81 5.11
CA ARG A 307 -4.82 -16.19 5.34
C ARG A 307 -4.60 -17.06 4.10
N ARG A 308 -5.02 -16.58 2.92
CA ARG A 308 -4.86 -17.30 1.66
C ARG A 308 -3.40 -17.49 1.26
N ILE A 309 -2.51 -16.53 1.52
CA ILE A 309 -1.06 -16.70 1.33
C ILE A 309 -0.56 -17.84 2.20
N LEU A 310 -0.91 -17.87 3.48
CA LEU A 310 -0.49 -18.92 4.43
C LEU A 310 -1.05 -20.30 4.09
N GLU A 311 -2.23 -20.36 3.47
CA GLU A 311 -2.84 -21.61 2.99
C GLU A 311 -2.20 -22.14 1.70
N GLN A 312 -1.69 -21.25 0.83
CA GLN A 312 -1.21 -21.58 -0.52
C GLN A 312 0.30 -21.81 -0.61
N THR A 313 1.10 -21.37 0.36
CA THR A 313 2.54 -21.59 0.38
C THR A 313 3.01 -21.94 1.79
N SER A 314 4.03 -22.81 1.88
CA SER A 314 4.67 -23.18 3.15
C SER A 314 5.88 -22.30 3.49
N VAL A 315 6.18 -21.29 2.67
CA VAL A 315 7.35 -20.42 2.86
C VAL A 315 7.26 -19.59 4.13
N PHE A 316 6.05 -19.08 4.43
CA PHE A 316 5.81 -18.20 5.57
C PHE A 316 4.85 -18.83 6.56
N GLN A 317 5.05 -18.56 7.84
CA GLN A 317 4.16 -18.94 8.94
C GLN A 317 3.33 -17.73 9.41
N PRO A 318 2.28 -17.92 10.21
CA PRO A 318 1.46 -16.81 10.72
C PRO A 318 2.25 -15.69 11.42
N GLU A 319 3.36 -16.05 12.07
CA GLU A 319 4.26 -15.15 12.79
C GLU A 319 5.12 -14.30 11.86
N ASP A 320 5.27 -14.71 10.60
CA ASP A 320 6.11 -14.00 9.61
C ASP A 320 5.36 -12.86 8.93
N VAL A 321 4.02 -12.91 8.83
CA VAL A 321 3.22 -11.92 8.12
C VAL A 321 2.62 -10.95 9.13
N LEU A 322 3.34 -9.83 9.36
CA LEU A 322 3.05 -8.86 10.41
C LEU A 322 2.43 -7.58 9.86
N PRO A 323 1.63 -6.86 10.67
CA PRO A 323 1.20 -5.51 10.32
C PRO A 323 2.39 -4.57 10.16
N VAL A 324 2.34 -3.67 9.15
CA VAL A 324 3.33 -2.59 8.97
C VAL A 324 3.03 -1.46 9.95
N PRO A 325 3.90 -1.15 10.92
CA PRO A 325 3.55 -0.29 12.06
C PRO A 325 3.15 1.15 11.70
N CYS A 326 3.64 1.71 10.59
CA CYS A 326 3.22 3.04 10.14
C CYS A 326 1.76 3.08 9.69
N HIS A 327 1.24 2.00 9.08
CA HIS A 327 -0.15 1.90 8.63
C HIS A 327 -0.71 0.47 8.79
N PRO A 328 -0.85 -0.02 10.03
CA PRO A 328 -1.14 -1.43 10.32
C PRO A 328 -2.53 -1.88 9.87
N ASP A 329 -3.48 -0.97 9.73
CA ASP A 329 -4.85 -1.29 9.26
C ASP A 329 -4.90 -1.63 7.76
N SER A 330 -3.90 -1.20 6.98
CA SER A 330 -3.89 -1.29 5.51
C SER A 330 -2.72 -2.06 4.94
N LEU A 331 -1.64 -2.22 5.71
CA LEU A 331 -0.40 -2.82 5.24
C LEU A 331 0.02 -4.00 6.12
N ALA A 332 0.40 -5.11 5.49
CA ALA A 332 1.09 -6.23 6.15
C ALA A 332 2.29 -6.66 5.32
N MET A 333 3.35 -7.14 5.98
CA MET A 333 4.60 -7.51 5.35
C MET A 333 5.17 -8.81 5.90
N ALA A 334 5.97 -9.48 5.07
CA ALA A 334 6.85 -10.56 5.46
C ALA A 334 8.19 -10.42 4.73
N TYR A 335 9.28 -10.66 5.44
CA TYR A 335 10.64 -10.68 4.90
C TYR A 335 11.24 -12.09 4.96
N ALA A 336 12.02 -12.42 3.94
CA ALA A 336 12.84 -13.63 3.90
C ALA A 336 14.21 -13.34 3.27
N LEU A 337 15.19 -14.18 3.57
CA LEU A 337 16.48 -14.22 2.90
C LEU A 337 16.49 -15.30 1.82
N LYS A 338 16.99 -14.93 0.63
CA LYS A 338 17.31 -15.85 -0.48
C LYS A 338 18.80 -16.09 -0.49
N ILE A 339 19.27 -17.24 -0.01
CA ILE A 339 20.71 -17.55 0.09
C ILE A 339 20.94 -18.99 -0.39
N GLY A 340 21.79 -19.15 -1.41
CA GLY A 340 22.22 -20.47 -1.88
C GLY A 340 21.08 -21.41 -2.30
N GLY A 341 20.00 -20.87 -2.90
CA GLY A 341 18.82 -21.63 -3.29
C GLY A 341 17.88 -21.97 -2.14
N LYS A 342 18.12 -21.43 -0.95
CA LYS A 342 17.24 -21.57 0.23
C LYS A 342 16.55 -20.26 0.55
N VAL A 343 15.36 -20.36 1.12
CA VAL A 343 14.56 -19.24 1.59
C VAL A 343 14.38 -19.36 3.09
N VAL A 344 14.74 -18.31 3.82
CA VAL A 344 14.65 -18.27 5.28
C VAL A 344 13.78 -17.08 5.68
N PRO A 345 12.57 -17.31 6.22
CA PRO A 345 11.75 -16.23 6.77
C PRO A 345 12.47 -15.50 7.90
N LEU A 346 12.32 -14.20 7.96
CA LEU A 346 13.00 -13.33 8.94
C LEU A 346 12.04 -12.65 9.90
N THR A 347 10.87 -12.27 9.43
CA THR A 347 9.98 -11.35 10.15
C THR A 347 9.54 -11.93 11.50
N GLY A 348 9.20 -13.20 11.54
CA GLY A 348 8.81 -13.91 12.77
C GLY A 348 9.95 -14.07 13.80
N LEU A 349 11.20 -13.87 13.36
CA LEU A 349 12.39 -13.90 14.23
C LEU A 349 12.73 -12.55 14.85
N ILE A 350 12.13 -11.45 14.34
CA ILE A 350 12.42 -10.09 14.79
C ILE A 350 11.46 -9.74 15.93
N ASP A 351 11.98 -9.24 17.05
CA ASP A 351 11.13 -8.71 18.11
C ASP A 351 10.23 -7.59 17.55
N PRO A 352 8.91 -7.67 17.68
CA PRO A 352 7.99 -6.65 17.21
C PRO A 352 8.34 -5.22 17.67
N LYS A 353 8.97 -5.07 18.83
CA LYS A 353 9.44 -3.77 19.33
C LYS A 353 10.47 -3.13 18.41
N ILE A 354 11.38 -3.91 17.82
CA ILE A 354 12.37 -3.40 16.86
C ILE A 354 11.67 -2.84 15.62
N LEU A 355 10.58 -3.48 15.19
CA LEU A 355 9.78 -3.02 14.05
C LEU A 355 8.96 -1.76 14.38
N ILE A 356 8.51 -1.62 15.64
CA ILE A 356 7.70 -0.48 16.09
C ILE A 356 8.59 0.73 16.41
N GLU A 357 9.70 0.50 17.11
CA GLU A 357 10.63 1.54 17.60
C GLU A 357 11.76 1.85 16.62
N GLY A 358 12.02 0.92 15.67
CA GLY A 358 13.04 1.05 14.62
C GLY A 358 12.62 2.03 13.53
N GLY A 359 13.43 2.13 12.51
CA GLY A 359 13.40 3.00 11.34
C GLY A 359 12.19 3.87 11.04
N ARG A 360 12.48 5.01 10.46
CA ARG A 360 11.46 5.99 10.06
C ARG A 360 10.49 5.41 9.02
N ASN A 361 11.02 4.67 8.04
CA ASN A 361 10.21 4.00 7.02
C ASN A 361 10.04 2.53 7.35
N THR A 362 8.81 2.10 7.55
CA THR A 362 8.48 0.71 7.87
C THR A 362 7.98 -0.10 6.66
N ILE A 363 7.96 0.50 5.47
CA ILE A 363 7.67 -0.21 4.20
C ILE A 363 8.94 -0.87 3.65
N VAL A 364 10.12 -0.25 3.88
CA VAL A 364 11.41 -0.70 3.37
C VAL A 364 12.43 -0.74 4.51
N TYR A 365 12.29 -1.73 5.39
CA TYR A 365 13.20 -1.92 6.55
C TYR A 365 14.63 -2.27 6.15
N GLU A 366 14.84 -2.86 4.99
CA GLU A 366 16.17 -3.25 4.50
C GLU A 366 17.13 -2.08 4.30
N GLN A 367 16.61 -0.86 4.27
CA GLN A 367 17.44 0.36 4.21
C GLN A 367 17.74 0.94 5.60
N ASP A 368 17.08 0.45 6.65
CA ASP A 368 17.33 0.90 8.01
C ASP A 368 18.59 0.26 8.58
N GLU A 369 19.55 1.08 9.01
CA GLU A 369 20.84 0.62 9.52
C GLU A 369 20.69 -0.18 10.82
N SER A 370 19.77 0.18 11.69
CA SER A 370 19.50 -0.52 12.95
C SER A 370 18.89 -1.91 12.72
N VAL A 371 18.00 -2.01 11.75
CA VAL A 371 17.43 -3.31 11.33
C VAL A 371 18.48 -4.15 10.63
N ARG A 372 19.29 -3.56 9.74
CA ARG A 372 20.43 -4.26 9.11
C ARG A 372 21.43 -4.75 10.16
N GLU A 373 21.82 -3.92 11.12
CA GLU A 373 22.68 -4.34 12.22
C GLU A 373 22.04 -5.42 13.09
N GLY A 374 20.74 -5.33 13.38
CA GLY A 374 19.99 -6.34 14.10
C GLY A 374 20.00 -7.69 13.37
N VAL A 375 19.73 -7.68 12.07
CA VAL A 375 19.82 -8.86 11.18
C VAL A 375 21.25 -9.37 11.10
N PHE A 376 22.26 -8.49 10.93
CA PHE A 376 23.67 -8.88 10.95
C PHE A 376 24.10 -9.47 12.30
N LYS A 377 23.66 -8.90 13.43
CA LYS A 377 23.90 -9.45 14.77
C LYS A 377 23.29 -10.82 14.94
N LEU A 378 22.07 -11.04 14.43
CA LEU A 378 21.40 -12.34 14.40
C LEU A 378 22.23 -13.42 13.69
N PHE A 379 22.88 -13.06 12.59
CA PHE A 379 23.70 -14.00 11.80
C PHE A 379 25.20 -13.99 12.17
N ALA A 380 25.71 -12.91 12.76
CA ALA A 380 27.12 -12.78 13.15
C ALA A 380 27.46 -13.42 14.50
N THR A 381 26.47 -13.75 15.34
CA THR A 381 26.67 -14.26 16.69
C THR A 381 26.95 -15.77 16.77
N ASN A 382 27.78 -16.30 15.92
CA ASN A 382 28.37 -17.62 16.16
C ASN A 382 29.26 -17.68 17.42
N HIS A 383 29.47 -16.56 18.15
CA HIS A 383 30.40 -16.49 19.27
C HIS A 383 30.01 -15.45 20.34
N SER A 384 28.95 -15.67 21.12
CA SER A 384 28.85 -15.04 22.46
C SER A 384 27.82 -15.72 23.36
N PRO A 385 28.19 -16.06 24.64
CA PRO A 385 27.41 -17.00 25.46
C PRO A 385 26.53 -16.36 26.53
N ALA A 386 25.90 -15.21 26.32
CA ALA A 386 25.06 -14.64 27.36
C ALA A 386 23.95 -13.70 26.86
N SER A 387 22.92 -14.18 26.25
CA SER A 387 21.57 -13.60 26.31
C SER A 387 20.63 -14.40 25.42
N GLY A 388 19.47 -14.80 25.88
CA GLY A 388 18.23 -15.21 25.16
C GLY A 388 18.31 -16.03 23.86
N MET A 389 19.46 -16.46 23.43
CA MET A 389 19.81 -17.00 22.14
C MET A 389 19.68 -18.54 22.01
N ASN A 390 19.12 -19.22 22.99
CA ASN A 390 18.93 -20.67 22.87
C ASN A 390 17.95 -21.00 21.74
N THR A 391 16.91 -20.19 21.54
CA THR A 391 15.91 -20.40 20.49
C THR A 391 16.48 -20.21 19.08
N LEU A 392 17.37 -19.25 18.91
CA LEU A 392 18.02 -19.01 17.61
C LEU A 392 19.12 -20.03 17.32
N ARG A 393 19.84 -20.45 18.34
CA ARG A 393 20.83 -21.53 18.24
C ARG A 393 20.17 -22.87 17.90
N ASP A 394 18.99 -23.13 18.45
CA ASP A 394 18.20 -24.32 18.17
C ASP A 394 17.61 -24.27 16.74
N LEU A 395 17.17 -23.10 16.28
CA LEU A 395 16.73 -22.90 14.89
C LEU A 395 17.91 -23.00 13.89
N LEU A 396 19.07 -22.47 14.21
CA LEU A 396 20.27 -22.55 13.37
C LEU A 396 20.90 -23.95 13.38
N CYS A 397 20.77 -24.72 14.46
CA CYS A 397 21.18 -26.12 14.51
C CYS A 397 20.34 -27.03 13.61
N CYS A 398 19.10 -26.67 13.35
CA CYS A 398 18.19 -27.41 12.45
C CYS A 398 18.29 -26.95 10.98
N LEU A 399 18.95 -25.81 10.69
CA LEU A 399 19.23 -25.39 9.34
C LEU A 399 20.48 -26.13 8.84
N PRO A 400 20.41 -26.89 7.74
CA PRO A 400 21.59 -27.46 7.14
C PRO A 400 22.51 -26.31 6.75
N GLN A 401 23.81 -26.40 7.11
CA GLN A 401 24.87 -25.39 6.95
C GLN A 401 24.64 -24.41 5.78
N VAL A 402 24.10 -23.24 6.06
CA VAL A 402 24.00 -22.16 5.10
C VAL A 402 25.24 -21.30 5.30
N SER A 403 26.17 -21.33 4.35
CA SER A 403 27.28 -20.39 4.33
C SER A 403 26.70 -19.01 4.07
N ILE A 404 26.66 -18.17 5.09
CA ILE A 404 26.21 -16.79 4.97
C ILE A 404 27.28 -16.02 4.19
N PRO A 405 26.93 -15.36 3.06
CA PRO A 405 27.89 -14.52 2.35
C PRO A 405 28.44 -13.45 3.30
N SER A 406 29.74 -13.17 3.20
CA SER A 406 30.41 -12.11 3.97
C SER A 406 29.85 -10.70 3.65
N SER A 407 29.05 -10.57 2.61
CA SER A 407 28.33 -9.36 2.22
C SER A 407 26.85 -9.69 1.94
N LEU A 408 26.00 -9.68 2.96
CA LEU A 408 24.56 -9.61 2.74
C LEU A 408 24.22 -8.24 2.16
N GLY A 409 23.58 -8.22 1.00
CA GLY A 409 23.12 -7.01 0.33
C GLY A 409 21.65 -7.10 0.00
N TYR A 410 21.11 -6.00 -0.52
CA TYR A 410 19.71 -5.90 -0.97
C TYR A 410 19.28 -7.05 -1.89
N GLN A 411 20.18 -7.58 -2.72
CA GLN A 411 19.92 -8.71 -3.62
C GLN A 411 19.55 -10.03 -2.91
N HIS A 412 19.81 -10.16 -1.63
CA HIS A 412 19.48 -11.36 -0.85
C HIS A 412 18.15 -11.26 -0.11
N LEU A 413 17.55 -10.08 -0.07
CA LEU A 413 16.25 -9.89 0.58
C LEU A 413 15.10 -10.19 -0.38
N PHE A 414 14.06 -10.78 0.17
CA PHE A 414 12.78 -10.98 -0.48
C PHE A 414 11.67 -10.51 0.45
N ARG A 415 10.70 -9.74 -0.05
CA ARG A 415 9.59 -9.25 0.76
C ARG A 415 8.24 -9.63 0.13
N ILE A 416 7.28 -9.88 0.99
CA ILE A 416 5.86 -9.84 0.63
C ILE A 416 5.27 -8.59 1.26
N LEU A 417 4.48 -7.87 0.50
CA LEU A 417 3.69 -6.75 0.96
C LEU A 417 2.24 -6.97 0.58
N ILE A 418 1.34 -6.92 1.55
CA ILE A 418 -0.09 -6.82 1.31
C ILE A 418 -0.46 -5.36 1.49
N MET A 419 -1.05 -4.75 0.48
CA MET A 419 -1.38 -3.33 0.46
C MET A 419 -2.86 -3.16 0.11
N GLN A 420 -3.69 -3.09 1.15
CA GLN A 420 -5.12 -2.85 1.01
C GLN A 420 -5.41 -1.37 1.10
N PHE A 421 -5.71 -0.74 -0.02
CA PHE A 421 -6.20 0.63 -0.04
C PHE A 421 -7.66 0.72 0.41
N ILE A 422 -8.05 1.91 0.88
CA ILE A 422 -9.39 2.18 1.43
C ILE A 422 -10.24 2.82 0.33
N ASP A 423 -11.47 2.36 0.18
CA ASP A 423 -12.50 3.00 -0.65
C ASP A 423 -13.62 3.61 0.20
N ALA A 424 -14.67 4.15 -0.45
CA ALA A 424 -15.76 4.79 0.25
C ALA A 424 -16.54 3.84 1.18
N HIS A 425 -16.56 2.53 0.88
CA HIS A 425 -17.22 1.53 1.71
C HIS A 425 -16.48 1.27 3.01
N SER A 426 -15.16 1.05 2.93
CA SER A 426 -14.30 0.74 4.07
C SER A 426 -13.66 1.96 4.72
N PHE A 427 -14.06 3.18 4.34
CA PHE A 427 -13.43 4.41 4.78
C PHE A 427 -13.44 4.57 6.30
N ASP A 428 -12.27 4.76 6.88
CA ASP A 428 -12.06 5.05 8.31
C ASP A 428 -11.05 6.19 8.45
N VAL A 429 -11.49 7.32 9.01
CA VAL A 429 -10.64 8.51 9.23
C VAL A 429 -9.41 8.19 10.07
N ARG A 430 -9.53 7.28 11.06
CA ARG A 430 -8.41 6.84 11.88
C ARG A 430 -7.31 6.21 11.02
N SER A 431 -7.69 5.33 10.09
CA SER A 431 -6.75 4.69 9.18
C SER A 431 -6.16 5.68 8.17
N VAL A 432 -6.99 6.54 7.57
CA VAL A 432 -6.53 7.57 6.62
C VAL A 432 -5.51 8.53 7.24
N LYS A 433 -5.67 8.89 8.51
CA LYS A 433 -4.69 9.74 9.23
C LYS A 433 -3.31 9.08 9.37
N LYS A 434 -3.22 7.77 9.25
CA LYS A 434 -1.99 6.98 9.30
C LYS A 434 -1.48 6.58 7.92
N SER A 435 -2.14 6.96 6.83
CA SER A 435 -1.69 6.62 5.49
C SER A 435 -0.28 7.15 5.26
N CYS A 436 0.61 6.29 4.81
CA CYS A 436 2.02 6.61 4.54
C CYS A 436 2.35 6.53 3.04
N VAL A 437 1.33 6.30 2.20
CA VAL A 437 1.42 6.30 0.74
C VAL A 437 0.66 7.50 0.21
N HIS A 438 1.36 8.41 -0.47
CA HIS A 438 0.79 9.66 -0.95
C HIS A 438 0.96 9.82 -2.46
N ILE A 439 -0.03 10.43 -3.11
CA ILE A 439 0.09 10.93 -4.48
C ILE A 439 0.38 12.42 -4.43
N VAL A 440 1.36 12.86 -5.21
CA VAL A 440 1.66 14.28 -5.33
C VAL A 440 0.66 14.91 -6.27
N HIS A 441 -0.14 15.84 -5.74
CA HIS A 441 -1.08 16.62 -6.52
C HIS A 441 -0.33 17.71 -7.33
N PRO A 442 -0.82 18.11 -8.52
CA PRO A 442 -0.17 19.15 -9.34
C PRO A 442 0.04 20.51 -8.66
N ASP A 443 -0.66 20.79 -7.56
CA ASP A 443 -0.45 22.01 -6.74
C ASP A 443 0.60 21.85 -5.63
N GLY A 444 1.26 20.70 -5.56
CA GLY A 444 2.32 20.38 -4.59
C GLY A 444 1.84 19.74 -3.27
N ARG A 445 0.53 19.53 -3.07
CA ARG A 445 0.06 18.78 -1.90
C ARG A 445 0.41 17.31 -2.03
N LEU A 446 0.86 16.69 -0.95
CA LEU A 446 1.01 15.23 -0.84
C LEU A 446 -0.26 14.68 -0.19
N ILE A 447 -1.10 14.03 -0.98
CA ILE A 447 -2.43 13.59 -0.55
C ILE A 447 -2.43 12.06 -0.40
N PRO A 448 -2.95 11.50 0.71
CA PRO A 448 -3.07 10.06 0.87
C PRO A 448 -3.71 9.40 -0.36
N PHE A 449 -3.14 8.28 -0.81
CA PHE A 449 -3.60 7.56 -2.01
C PHE A 449 -5.11 7.33 -2.01
N ASP A 450 -5.65 6.91 -0.87
CA ASP A 450 -7.07 6.62 -0.69
C ASP A 450 -7.95 7.84 -0.97
N THR A 451 -7.67 8.94 -0.29
CA THR A 451 -8.46 10.16 -0.42
C THR A 451 -8.22 10.89 -1.73
N TYR A 452 -7.02 10.77 -2.31
CA TYR A 452 -6.74 11.30 -3.65
C TYR A 452 -7.69 10.70 -4.69
N ASN A 453 -7.83 9.38 -4.69
CA ASN A 453 -8.70 8.67 -5.65
C ASN A 453 -10.18 8.91 -5.39
N LEU A 454 -10.59 9.20 -4.16
CA LEU A 454 -11.98 9.46 -3.80
C LEU A 454 -12.42 10.91 -4.04
N PHE A 455 -11.51 11.90 -3.89
CA PHE A 455 -11.91 13.30 -3.80
C PHE A 455 -11.12 14.28 -4.68
N TYR A 456 -9.94 13.92 -5.21
CA TYR A 456 -9.07 14.87 -5.87
C TYR A 456 -8.75 14.54 -7.33
N ARG A 457 -8.84 13.25 -7.70
CA ARG A 457 -8.56 12.82 -9.07
C ARG A 457 -9.60 13.38 -10.05
N ASP A 458 -9.14 13.77 -11.26
CA ASP A 458 -10.00 14.07 -12.42
C ASP A 458 -11.14 15.08 -12.17
N GLY A 459 -10.87 16.12 -11.40
CA GLY A 459 -11.86 17.14 -11.11
C GLY A 459 -12.88 16.77 -10.02
N LEU A 460 -12.68 15.64 -9.31
CA LEU A 460 -13.52 15.27 -8.18
C LEU A 460 -13.50 16.30 -7.04
N GLU A 461 -12.43 17.11 -6.92
CA GLU A 461 -12.40 18.22 -5.97
C GLU A 461 -13.52 19.22 -6.25
N THR A 462 -13.80 19.52 -7.50
CA THR A 462 -14.89 20.42 -7.89
C THR A 462 -16.25 19.75 -7.87
N SER A 463 -16.37 18.55 -8.44
CA SER A 463 -17.65 17.88 -8.63
C SER A 463 -18.17 17.16 -7.38
N ARG A 464 -17.29 16.67 -6.53
CA ARG A 464 -17.64 15.88 -5.34
C ARG A 464 -17.34 16.62 -4.04
N LEU A 465 -16.12 17.13 -3.87
CA LEU A 465 -15.66 17.68 -2.60
C LEU A 465 -16.17 19.10 -2.32
N ALA A 466 -16.23 19.97 -3.31
CA ALA A 466 -16.72 21.35 -3.11
C ALA A 466 -18.16 21.41 -2.60
N PRO A 467 -19.14 20.64 -3.13
CA PRO A 467 -20.49 20.57 -2.55
C PRO A 467 -20.52 20.10 -1.10
N LEU A 468 -19.68 19.12 -0.73
CA LEU A 468 -19.59 18.61 0.63
C LEU A 468 -19.03 19.65 1.62
N ARG A 469 -18.02 20.42 1.19
CA ARG A 469 -17.47 21.56 1.95
C ARG A 469 -18.52 22.67 2.14
N ALA A 470 -19.28 23.00 1.11
CA ALA A 470 -20.36 23.99 1.20
C ALA A 470 -21.46 23.54 2.17
N ALA A 471 -21.86 22.28 2.12
CA ALA A 471 -22.85 21.74 3.05
C ALA A 471 -22.36 21.72 4.51
N ALA A 472 -21.08 21.42 4.73
CA ALA A 472 -20.48 21.48 6.07
C ALA A 472 -20.46 22.92 6.62
N LEU A 473 -20.18 23.91 5.79
CA LEU A 473 -20.22 25.33 6.18
C LEU A 473 -21.64 25.77 6.57
N ALA A 474 -22.62 25.43 5.74
CA ALA A 474 -24.03 25.77 6.01
C ALA A 474 -24.50 25.20 7.36
N ALA A 475 -24.12 23.96 7.69
CA ALA A 475 -24.43 23.36 8.97
C ALA A 475 -23.78 24.09 10.16
N LEU A 476 -22.53 24.55 10.04
CA LEU A 476 -21.84 25.32 11.07
C LEU A 476 -22.47 26.70 11.32
N VAL A 477 -22.93 27.36 10.26
CA VAL A 477 -23.62 28.66 10.37
C VAL A 477 -24.98 28.50 11.05
N SER A 478 -25.76 27.51 10.66
CA SER A 478 -27.08 27.27 11.25
C SER A 478 -27.02 26.93 12.76
N HIS A 479 -25.97 26.24 13.23
CA HIS A 479 -25.76 25.99 14.64
C HIS A 479 -25.44 27.28 15.45
N ARG A 480 -24.68 28.22 14.87
CA ARG A 480 -24.39 29.51 15.54
C ARG A 480 -25.64 30.39 15.65
N ASP A 481 -26.51 30.38 14.65
CA ASP A 481 -27.74 31.15 14.68
C ASP A 481 -28.74 30.63 15.72
N THR A 482 -28.75 29.32 16.01
CA THR A 482 -29.60 28.73 17.05
C THR A 482 -29.09 29.00 18.46
N GLU A 483 -27.79 29.09 18.70
CA GLU A 483 -27.21 29.43 20.02
C GLU A 483 -27.41 30.91 20.37
N HIS A 484 -27.57 31.82 19.40
CA HIS A 484 -27.84 33.22 19.62
C HIS A 484 -29.33 33.56 19.84
N THR A 485 -30.25 32.62 19.65
CA THR A 485 -31.71 32.81 19.86
C THR A 485 -32.19 32.26 21.20
N GLU A 486 -31.33 31.61 21.99
CA GLU A 486 -31.67 31.07 23.32
C GLU A 486 -31.14 31.96 24.52
N HIS A 487 -30.75 33.20 24.25
CA HIS A 487 -30.36 34.18 25.31
C HIS A 487 -31.27 35.39 25.38
#